data_16dc042c631f39e538b6a00dd073bcf0
#
_entry.id   16dc042c631f39e538b6a00dd073bcf0
#
_cell.length_a   1.000
_cell.length_b   1.000
_cell.length_c   1.000
_cell.angle_alpha   90.00
_cell.angle_beta   90.00
_cell.angle_gamma   90.00
#
_symmetry.space_group_name_H-M   'P 1'
#
loop_
_entity.id
_entity.type
_entity.pdbx_description
1 polymer ?
#
loop_
_entity_poly.entity_id
_entity_poly.type
_entity_poly.pdbx_seq_one_letter_code
_entity_poly.pdbx_strand_id
1 'polypeptide(L)'
;TWTRRSTGTVNDLGSVLHDGTRFVASGSGGTILTSPDGLAWTQVTTGSTADFHELAYGAGRYVTAGFSGVYQSANLTTWTAVAGTTSDRWTAAAYGGGRFIVANSATTLGTRSSVDGVTWSAAVSIPGAGGNTNGLLYGNNLFVLTMAGFGNTPSKLYTSPDGTAWTARATDLLSVNTSIFSIAFGNGRFVALTGDQRSLTSTDGIAWSLNKLPSTPAVTRIR
;
A
#
# COMPACT_ATOMS: atom_id res chain seq x y z
N THR A 1 -22.51 -7.47 -10.81
CA THR A 1 -22.61 -8.58 -9.85
C THR A 1 -21.20 -9.12 -9.59
N TRP A 2 -20.81 -9.28 -8.31
CA TRP A 2 -19.54 -9.90 -7.95
C TRP A 2 -19.68 -11.42 -7.91
N THR A 3 -18.73 -12.15 -8.48
CA THR A 3 -18.67 -13.61 -8.43
C THR A 3 -17.45 -14.05 -7.61
N ARG A 4 -17.71 -14.86 -6.58
CA ARG A 4 -16.61 -15.44 -5.76
C ARG A 4 -15.78 -16.40 -6.61
N ARG A 5 -14.45 -16.29 -6.49
CA ARG A 5 -13.49 -17.21 -7.13
C ARG A 5 -12.74 -18.00 -6.07
N SER A 6 -12.46 -19.26 -6.37
CA SER A 6 -11.59 -20.08 -5.52
C SER A 6 -10.14 -19.73 -5.77
N THR A 7 -9.39 -19.55 -4.71
CA THR A 7 -7.95 -19.24 -4.77
C THR A 7 -7.07 -20.47 -4.52
N GLY A 8 -7.68 -21.57 -4.08
CA GLY A 8 -6.93 -22.81 -3.73
C GLY A 8 -6.08 -22.69 -2.46
N THR A 9 -6.16 -21.57 -1.73
CA THR A 9 -5.47 -21.37 -0.46
C THR A 9 -6.45 -20.99 0.65
N VAL A 10 -6.09 -21.30 1.88
CA VAL A 10 -6.76 -20.87 3.11
C VAL A 10 -6.06 -19.67 3.76
N ASN A 11 -4.90 -19.28 3.24
CA ASN A 11 -4.12 -18.16 3.74
C ASN A 11 -4.80 -16.82 3.39
N ASP A 12 -4.67 -15.86 4.28
CA ASP A 12 -5.17 -14.51 4.07
C ASP A 12 -4.40 -13.84 2.92
N LEU A 13 -5.15 -13.24 1.99
CA LEU A 13 -4.60 -12.45 0.91
C LEU A 13 -4.65 -10.96 1.26
N GLY A 14 -3.50 -10.30 1.19
CA GLY A 14 -3.35 -8.87 1.53
C GLY A 14 -3.44 -7.94 0.33
N SER A 15 -2.91 -8.36 -0.81
CA SER A 15 -2.76 -7.50 -1.98
C SER A 15 -3.02 -8.24 -3.28
N VAL A 16 -3.44 -7.50 -4.30
CA VAL A 16 -3.52 -7.96 -5.69
C VAL A 16 -3.13 -6.81 -6.63
N LEU A 17 -2.35 -7.12 -7.65
CA LEU A 17 -2.02 -6.19 -8.72
C LEU A 17 -2.06 -6.89 -10.09
N HIS A 18 -2.01 -6.11 -11.17
CA HIS A 18 -1.76 -6.59 -12.52
C HIS A 18 -0.38 -6.13 -12.98
N ASP A 19 0.50 -7.06 -13.40
CA ASP A 19 1.89 -6.78 -13.77
C ASP A 19 2.09 -6.36 -15.23
N GLY A 20 0.97 -6.20 -15.95
CA GLY A 20 0.94 -5.96 -17.41
C GLY A 20 0.61 -7.22 -18.21
N THR A 21 0.79 -8.42 -17.62
CA THR A 21 0.55 -9.71 -18.28
C THR A 21 -0.43 -10.60 -17.53
N ARG A 22 -0.51 -10.48 -16.21
CA ARG A 22 -1.32 -11.32 -15.32
C ARG A 22 -1.64 -10.59 -14.02
N PHE A 23 -2.62 -11.11 -13.31
CA PHE A 23 -2.87 -10.76 -11.93
C PHE A 23 -1.91 -11.53 -11.01
N VAL A 24 -1.41 -10.86 -9.98
CA VAL A 24 -0.58 -11.43 -8.93
C VAL A 24 -1.19 -11.04 -7.59
N ALA A 25 -1.50 -12.02 -6.76
CA ALA A 25 -1.97 -11.80 -5.39
C ALA A 25 -0.93 -12.29 -4.39
N SER A 26 -0.78 -11.59 -3.28
CA SER A 26 0.13 -11.93 -2.21
C SER A 26 -0.60 -12.09 -0.87
N GLY A 27 -0.03 -12.86 0.05
CA GLY A 27 -0.67 -13.14 1.33
C GLY A 27 0.27 -13.70 2.39
N SER A 28 -0.31 -14.12 3.49
CA SER A 28 0.40 -14.69 4.63
C SER A 28 1.13 -16.00 4.27
N GLY A 29 2.17 -16.32 5.04
CA GLY A 29 2.92 -17.57 4.88
C GLY A 29 3.61 -17.73 3.53
N GLY A 30 4.11 -16.64 2.93
CA GLY A 30 4.78 -16.64 1.63
C GLY A 30 3.86 -16.93 0.45
N THR A 31 2.54 -16.73 0.61
CA THR A 31 1.56 -17.02 -0.44
C THR A 31 1.69 -16.05 -1.61
N ILE A 32 1.89 -16.61 -2.79
CA ILE A 32 1.76 -15.89 -4.07
C ILE A 32 0.83 -16.71 -4.97
N LEU A 33 -0.15 -16.03 -5.54
CA LEU A 33 -1.06 -16.59 -6.54
C LEU A 33 -0.94 -15.79 -7.83
N THR A 34 -1.08 -16.46 -8.96
CA THR A 34 -1.12 -15.82 -10.27
C THR A 34 -2.36 -16.23 -11.05
N SER A 35 -2.88 -15.33 -11.87
CA SER A 35 -3.99 -15.61 -12.77
C SER A 35 -3.87 -14.77 -14.04
N PRO A 36 -4.06 -15.32 -15.23
CA PRO A 36 -4.04 -14.55 -16.48
C PRO A 36 -5.30 -13.67 -16.64
N ASP A 37 -6.40 -14.04 -16.02
CA ASP A 37 -7.74 -13.47 -16.29
C ASP A 37 -8.57 -13.14 -15.03
N GLY A 38 -8.02 -13.41 -13.84
CA GLY A 38 -8.70 -13.25 -12.55
C GLY A 38 -9.75 -14.33 -12.24
N LEU A 39 -9.91 -15.33 -13.10
CA LEU A 39 -10.91 -16.39 -12.95
C LEU A 39 -10.33 -17.64 -12.31
N ALA A 40 -9.22 -18.14 -12.85
CA ALA A 40 -8.49 -19.27 -12.33
C ALA A 40 -7.16 -18.80 -11.70
N TRP A 41 -6.89 -19.26 -10.50
CA TRP A 41 -5.70 -18.87 -9.74
C TRP A 41 -4.80 -20.06 -9.49
N THR A 42 -3.50 -19.87 -9.69
CA THR A 42 -2.46 -20.89 -9.48
C THR A 42 -1.51 -20.40 -8.40
N GLN A 43 -1.25 -21.24 -7.41
CA GLN A 43 -0.28 -20.96 -6.37
C GLN A 43 1.15 -21.14 -6.90
N VAL A 44 2.00 -20.16 -6.61
CA VAL A 44 3.44 -20.19 -6.90
C VAL A 44 4.18 -20.68 -5.65
N THR A 45 5.05 -21.67 -5.81
CA THR A 45 5.92 -22.12 -4.72
C THR A 45 7.04 -21.08 -4.54
N THR A 46 7.02 -20.36 -3.42
CA THR A 46 7.99 -19.30 -3.12
C THR A 46 9.16 -19.78 -2.27
N GLY A 47 9.01 -20.88 -1.56
CA GLY A 47 9.97 -21.33 -0.55
C GLY A 47 10.07 -20.40 0.67
N SER A 48 9.24 -19.37 0.77
CA SER A 48 9.21 -18.39 1.85
C SER A 48 8.03 -18.67 2.79
N THR A 49 8.21 -18.38 4.07
CA THR A 49 7.15 -18.37 5.09
C THR A 49 6.83 -16.94 5.56
N ALA A 50 7.45 -15.93 4.96
CA ALA A 50 7.24 -14.53 5.32
C ALA A 50 5.82 -14.07 4.91
N ASP A 51 5.25 -13.15 5.66
CA ASP A 51 3.98 -12.53 5.30
C ASP A 51 4.20 -11.48 4.20
N PHE A 52 3.55 -11.68 3.06
CA PHE A 52 3.56 -10.77 1.91
C PHE A 52 2.27 -9.96 1.91
N HIS A 53 2.25 -8.85 2.65
CA HIS A 53 1.03 -8.11 2.93
C HIS A 53 0.64 -7.14 1.80
N GLU A 54 1.59 -6.32 1.33
CA GLU A 54 1.38 -5.37 0.23
C GLU A 54 2.36 -5.66 -0.89
N LEU A 55 1.93 -5.54 -2.14
CA LEU A 55 2.71 -5.89 -3.32
C LEU A 55 2.79 -4.70 -4.28
N ALA A 56 3.99 -4.42 -4.78
CA ALA A 56 4.26 -3.47 -5.86
C ALA A 56 5.04 -4.14 -6.99
N TYR A 57 4.80 -3.71 -8.22
CA TYR A 57 5.54 -4.18 -9.41
C TYR A 57 6.02 -3.01 -10.26
N GLY A 58 7.26 -3.06 -10.69
CA GLY A 58 7.87 -2.09 -11.58
C GLY A 58 9.32 -2.42 -11.87
N ALA A 59 9.92 -1.80 -12.86
CA ALA A 59 11.30 -2.07 -13.28
C ALA A 59 11.61 -3.58 -13.43
N GLY A 60 10.63 -4.40 -13.84
CA GLY A 60 10.77 -5.84 -13.99
C GLY A 60 10.89 -6.61 -12.67
N ARG A 61 10.47 -6.03 -11.53
CA ARG A 61 10.64 -6.61 -10.21
C ARG A 61 9.39 -6.47 -9.34
N TYR A 62 9.12 -7.47 -8.55
CA TYR A 62 8.12 -7.46 -7.51
C TYR A 62 8.77 -7.10 -6.17
N VAL A 63 8.11 -6.25 -5.41
CA VAL A 63 8.49 -5.88 -4.06
C VAL A 63 7.28 -6.07 -3.16
N THR A 64 7.45 -6.77 -2.04
CA THR A 64 6.40 -6.91 -1.04
C THR A 64 6.86 -6.36 0.31
N ALA A 65 5.95 -5.67 0.95
CA ALA A 65 6.07 -5.21 2.32
C ALA A 65 5.22 -6.12 3.23
N GLY A 66 5.78 -6.55 4.34
CA GLY A 66 5.11 -7.44 5.29
C GLY A 66 5.60 -7.26 6.72
N PHE A 67 5.00 -8.01 7.64
CA PHE A 67 5.37 -7.91 9.06
C PHE A 67 6.76 -8.45 9.38
N SER A 68 7.33 -9.24 8.47
CA SER A 68 8.67 -9.83 8.59
C SER A 68 9.74 -9.04 7.83
N GLY A 69 9.39 -7.92 7.21
CA GLY A 69 10.31 -7.10 6.42
C GLY A 69 9.82 -6.81 5.00
N VAL A 70 10.74 -6.33 4.19
CA VAL A 70 10.55 -6.11 2.74
C VAL A 70 11.27 -7.21 1.98
N TYR A 71 10.61 -7.77 0.97
CA TYR A 71 11.19 -8.81 0.11
C TYR A 71 11.05 -8.38 -1.35
N GLN A 72 11.94 -8.89 -2.18
CA GLN A 72 11.93 -8.62 -3.61
C GLN A 72 12.11 -9.90 -4.43
N SER A 73 11.56 -9.93 -5.64
CA SER A 73 11.66 -11.04 -6.58
C SER A 73 11.63 -10.55 -8.03
N ALA A 74 12.39 -11.18 -8.91
CA ALA A 74 12.29 -10.97 -10.34
C ALA A 74 11.35 -11.96 -11.05
N ASN A 75 10.97 -13.07 -10.37
CA ASN A 75 10.31 -14.22 -11.02
C ASN A 75 9.14 -14.80 -10.20
N LEU A 76 8.80 -14.22 -9.06
CA LEU A 76 7.78 -14.66 -8.10
C LEU A 76 8.14 -15.95 -7.31
N THR A 77 9.11 -16.73 -7.76
CA THR A 77 9.48 -18.00 -7.12
C THR A 77 10.60 -17.86 -6.11
N THR A 78 11.55 -16.95 -6.36
CA THR A 78 12.68 -16.70 -5.47
C THR A 78 12.54 -15.31 -4.85
N TRP A 79 12.41 -15.27 -3.54
CA TRP A 79 12.26 -14.03 -2.78
C TRP A 79 13.46 -13.77 -1.87
N THR A 80 14.01 -12.59 -1.95
CA THR A 80 15.17 -12.18 -1.16
C THR A 80 14.77 -11.04 -0.24
N ALA A 81 15.09 -11.16 1.05
CA ALA A 81 14.88 -10.11 2.02
C ALA A 81 15.76 -8.89 1.72
N VAL A 82 15.17 -7.71 1.82
CA VAL A 82 15.90 -6.44 1.73
C VAL A 82 16.64 -6.19 3.05
N ALA A 83 17.94 -5.95 2.97
CA ALA A 83 18.76 -5.74 4.14
C ALA A 83 18.28 -4.56 5.02
N GLY A 84 18.28 -4.76 6.33
CA GLY A 84 17.89 -3.75 7.32
C GLY A 84 16.38 -3.42 7.34
N THR A 85 15.52 -4.35 6.87
CA THR A 85 14.06 -4.20 6.96
C THR A 85 13.39 -5.28 7.81
N THR A 86 14.09 -6.34 8.16
CA THR A 86 13.53 -7.53 8.81
C THR A 86 13.14 -7.35 10.28
N SER A 87 13.51 -6.23 10.90
CA SER A 87 13.14 -5.90 12.28
C SER A 87 11.89 -5.04 12.41
N ASP A 88 11.36 -4.54 11.28
CA ASP A 88 10.26 -3.57 11.24
C ASP A 88 9.03 -4.15 10.54
N ARG A 89 7.88 -3.62 10.92
CA ARG A 89 6.60 -3.92 10.25
C ARG A 89 6.44 -2.97 9.07
N TRP A 90 6.59 -3.50 7.87
CA TRP A 90 6.35 -2.77 6.62
C TRP A 90 4.94 -3.09 6.13
N THR A 91 4.11 -2.08 5.94
CA THR A 91 2.68 -2.27 5.68
C THR A 91 2.22 -1.67 4.37
N ALA A 92 3.08 -0.94 3.68
CA ALA A 92 2.74 -0.37 2.39
C ALA A 92 3.91 -0.42 1.42
N ALA A 93 3.61 -0.67 0.15
CA ALA A 93 4.53 -0.64 -0.97
C ALA A 93 3.85 -0.05 -2.20
N ALA A 94 4.55 0.78 -2.96
CA ALA A 94 4.09 1.32 -4.23
C ALA A 94 5.25 1.46 -5.21
N TYR A 95 4.94 1.43 -6.51
CA TYR A 95 5.86 1.79 -7.58
C TYR A 95 5.26 2.90 -8.43
N GLY A 96 6.06 3.88 -8.76
CA GLY A 96 5.70 4.98 -9.64
C GLY A 96 6.84 5.98 -9.79
N GLY A 97 6.80 6.84 -10.80
CA GLY A 97 7.87 7.79 -11.05
C GLY A 97 9.26 7.15 -11.19
N GLY A 98 9.33 5.89 -11.66
CA GLY A 98 10.58 5.14 -11.83
C GLY A 98 11.19 4.58 -10.54
N ARG A 99 10.42 4.49 -9.43
CA ARG A 99 10.95 3.95 -8.16
C ARG A 99 9.91 3.26 -7.31
N PHE A 100 10.39 2.37 -6.46
CA PHE A 100 9.64 1.78 -5.36
C PHE A 100 9.73 2.66 -4.12
N ILE A 101 8.63 2.74 -3.38
CA ILE A 101 8.60 3.25 -2.02
C ILE A 101 7.96 2.19 -1.14
N VAL A 102 8.55 1.96 0.03
CA VAL A 102 7.95 1.17 1.12
C VAL A 102 7.82 2.03 2.37
N ALA A 103 6.77 1.79 3.14
CA ALA A 103 6.53 2.51 4.39
C ALA A 103 6.29 1.54 5.53
N ASN A 104 6.88 1.79 6.69
CA ASN A 104 6.67 1.01 7.90
C ASN A 104 5.52 1.56 8.74
N SER A 105 5.05 0.73 9.68
CA SER A 105 4.11 1.12 10.74
C SER A 105 4.86 1.07 12.06
N ALA A 106 5.26 2.23 12.56
CA ALA A 106 6.03 2.36 13.78
C ALA A 106 5.69 3.67 14.49
N THR A 107 6.16 3.81 15.74
CA THR A 107 6.09 5.09 16.48
C THR A 107 6.84 6.21 15.77
N THR A 108 7.87 5.87 15.00
CA THR A 108 8.53 6.76 14.04
C THR A 108 8.33 6.18 12.66
N LEU A 109 7.36 6.72 11.92
CA LEU A 109 7.10 6.32 10.55
C LEU A 109 8.31 6.66 9.67
N GLY A 110 8.75 5.66 8.92
CA GLY A 110 9.83 5.81 7.95
C GLY A 110 9.45 5.24 6.59
N THR A 111 10.07 5.80 5.57
CA THR A 111 10.00 5.28 4.21
C THR A 111 11.40 4.96 3.71
N ARG A 112 11.49 3.99 2.79
CA ARG A 112 12.70 3.74 1.99
C ARG A 112 12.31 3.75 0.52
N SER A 113 13.25 4.13 -0.32
CA SER A 113 13.08 4.16 -1.77
C SER A 113 14.13 3.33 -2.50
N SER A 114 13.76 2.82 -3.67
CA SER A 114 14.66 2.08 -4.56
C SER A 114 14.25 2.29 -6.02
N VAL A 115 15.22 2.42 -6.92
CA VAL A 115 14.95 2.51 -8.35
C VAL A 115 14.90 1.13 -9.03
N ASP A 116 15.52 0.13 -8.42
CA ASP A 116 15.70 -1.22 -8.97
C ASP A 116 15.03 -2.33 -8.12
N GLY A 117 14.50 -1.97 -6.93
CA GLY A 117 13.94 -2.92 -5.97
C GLY A 117 14.99 -3.76 -5.23
N VAL A 118 16.28 -3.55 -5.48
CA VAL A 118 17.40 -4.29 -4.89
C VAL A 118 18.21 -3.43 -3.94
N THR A 119 18.62 -2.24 -4.43
CA THR A 119 19.39 -1.27 -3.68
C THR A 119 18.45 -0.24 -3.06
N TRP A 120 18.45 -0.13 -1.76
CA TRP A 120 17.52 0.71 -1.02
C TRP A 120 18.22 1.85 -0.28
N SER A 121 17.57 3.00 -0.26
CA SER A 121 18.02 4.15 0.53
C SER A 121 18.05 3.84 2.02
N ALA A 122 18.73 4.66 2.79
CA ALA A 122 18.48 4.75 4.23
C ALA A 122 17.02 5.11 4.51
N ALA A 123 16.54 4.77 5.69
CA ALA A 123 15.18 5.14 6.10
C ALA A 123 15.07 6.67 6.25
N VAL A 124 13.99 7.22 5.73
CA VAL A 124 13.64 8.64 5.85
C VAL A 124 12.44 8.75 6.80
N SER A 125 12.60 9.46 7.90
CA SER A 125 11.50 9.73 8.84
C SER A 125 10.54 10.76 8.27
N ILE A 126 9.24 10.54 8.48
CA ILE A 126 8.20 11.51 8.10
C ILE A 126 7.87 12.37 9.30
N PRO A 127 8.12 13.69 9.26
CA PRO A 127 7.93 14.58 10.40
C PRO A 127 6.47 14.60 10.88
N GLY A 128 6.28 14.47 12.19
CA GLY A 128 4.95 14.49 12.81
C GLY A 128 4.08 13.29 12.45
N ALA A 129 4.66 12.26 11.85
CA ALA A 129 4.01 11.01 11.56
C ALA A 129 4.22 10.03 12.72
N GLY A 130 3.18 9.28 13.03
CA GLY A 130 3.19 8.19 14.01
C GLY A 130 1.89 7.45 13.89
N GLY A 131 1.94 6.13 13.86
CA GLY A 131 0.75 5.29 13.71
C GLY A 131 0.85 4.26 12.60
N ASN A 132 -0.29 3.71 12.21
CA ASN A 132 -0.34 2.71 11.16
C ASN A 132 -0.46 3.34 9.79
N THR A 133 0.40 2.92 8.87
CA THR A 133 0.24 3.20 7.44
C THR A 133 -0.90 2.35 6.90
N ASN A 134 -1.90 3.00 6.30
CA ASN A 134 -3.10 2.34 5.78
C ASN A 134 -3.17 2.33 4.25
N GLY A 135 -2.32 3.08 3.57
CA GLY A 135 -2.23 3.06 2.12
C GLY A 135 -1.08 3.91 1.60
N LEU A 136 -0.50 3.43 0.52
CA LEU A 136 0.52 4.13 -0.25
C LEU A 136 0.26 3.84 -1.72
N LEU A 137 0.19 4.88 -2.53
CA LEU A 137 0.06 4.74 -3.97
C LEU A 137 0.76 5.87 -4.72
N TYR A 138 0.91 5.70 -6.02
CA TYR A 138 1.42 6.71 -6.93
C TYR A 138 0.32 7.09 -7.93
N GLY A 139 0.11 8.37 -8.09
CA GLY A 139 -0.81 8.94 -9.07
C GLY A 139 -0.50 10.40 -9.31
N ASN A 140 -0.77 10.90 -10.50
CA ASN A 140 -0.55 12.30 -10.86
C ASN A 140 0.84 12.84 -10.46
N ASN A 141 1.89 12.05 -10.71
CA ASN A 141 3.30 12.34 -10.39
C ASN A 141 3.60 12.54 -8.89
N LEU A 142 2.76 12.02 -8.02
CA LEU A 142 2.94 12.07 -6.57
C LEU A 142 2.74 10.69 -5.93
N PHE A 143 3.56 10.38 -4.94
CA PHE A 143 3.21 9.38 -3.95
C PHE A 143 2.28 10.00 -2.92
N VAL A 144 1.22 9.28 -2.58
CA VAL A 144 0.28 9.65 -1.52
C VAL A 144 0.27 8.56 -0.47
N LEU A 145 0.59 8.93 0.76
CA LEU A 145 0.62 8.06 1.93
C LEU A 145 -0.50 8.44 2.87
N THR A 146 -1.27 7.46 3.33
CA THR A 146 -2.32 7.64 4.33
C THR A 146 -1.95 6.93 5.62
N MET A 147 -2.27 7.58 6.73
CA MET A 147 -2.01 7.06 8.07
C MET A 147 -3.27 7.11 8.92
N ALA A 148 -3.50 6.07 9.69
CA ALA A 148 -4.46 6.13 10.78
C ALA A 148 -3.95 7.02 11.91
N GLY A 149 -4.82 7.83 12.45
CA GLY A 149 -4.55 8.51 13.70
C GLY A 149 -4.54 7.55 14.89
N PHE A 150 -3.81 7.90 15.93
CA PHE A 150 -3.77 7.16 17.20
C PHE A 150 -4.23 8.04 18.36
N GLY A 151 -5.06 7.48 19.23
CA GLY A 151 -5.63 8.22 20.36
C GLY A 151 -6.42 9.43 19.86
N ASN A 152 -6.11 10.62 20.35
CA ASN A 152 -6.78 11.87 19.97
C ASN A 152 -6.16 12.56 18.73
N THR A 153 -5.33 11.85 17.94
CA THR A 153 -4.75 12.42 16.71
C THR A 153 -5.57 12.00 15.49
N PRO A 154 -5.94 12.93 14.60
CA PRO A 154 -6.62 12.59 13.36
C PRO A 154 -5.70 11.80 12.40
N SER A 155 -6.29 11.06 11.49
CA SER A 155 -5.58 10.48 10.35
C SER A 155 -4.92 11.57 9.52
N LYS A 156 -3.80 11.25 8.88
CA LYS A 156 -3.01 12.18 8.09
C LYS A 156 -2.79 11.67 6.67
N LEU A 157 -2.67 12.62 5.77
CA LEU A 157 -2.25 12.43 4.40
C LEU A 157 -0.90 13.09 4.20
N TYR A 158 0.00 12.41 3.52
CA TYR A 158 1.29 12.95 3.12
C TYR A 158 1.49 12.75 1.63
N THR A 159 2.19 13.68 1.00
CA THR A 159 2.58 13.54 -0.40
C THR A 159 4.08 13.76 -0.57
N SER A 160 4.63 13.06 -1.55
CA SER A 160 6.02 13.21 -1.95
C SER A 160 6.15 12.98 -3.46
N PRO A 161 6.93 13.76 -4.20
CA PRO A 161 7.22 13.49 -5.60
C PRO A 161 8.17 12.29 -5.78
N ASP A 162 8.99 11.99 -4.78
CA ASP A 162 10.09 11.04 -4.88
C ASP A 162 10.24 10.07 -3.70
N GLY A 163 9.36 10.17 -2.69
CA GLY A 163 9.39 9.33 -1.49
C GLY A 163 10.50 9.69 -0.50
N THR A 164 11.26 10.78 -0.70
CA THR A 164 12.34 11.21 0.19
C THR A 164 11.97 12.42 1.05
N ALA A 165 11.19 13.35 0.50
CA ALA A 165 10.67 14.50 1.21
C ALA A 165 9.14 14.42 1.24
N TRP A 166 8.55 14.39 2.43
CA TRP A 166 7.13 14.24 2.62
C TRP A 166 6.50 15.52 3.17
N THR A 167 5.42 15.96 2.54
CA THR A 167 4.64 17.12 2.94
C THR A 167 3.31 16.66 3.49
N ALA A 168 3.00 17.06 4.73
CA ALA A 168 1.67 16.84 5.32
C ALA A 168 0.62 17.63 4.52
N ARG A 169 -0.52 17.00 4.25
CA ARG A 169 -1.68 17.61 3.61
C ARG A 169 -2.80 17.82 4.62
N ALA A 170 -3.67 18.79 4.32
CA ALA A 170 -4.75 19.20 5.22
C ALA A 170 -5.53 18.00 5.73
N THR A 171 -5.55 17.85 7.04
CA THR A 171 -6.26 16.81 7.78
C THR A 171 -7.30 17.40 8.72
N ASP A 172 -7.42 18.71 8.75
CA ASP A 172 -8.43 19.50 9.45
C ASP A 172 -9.87 19.23 8.93
N LEU A 173 -9.97 18.55 7.78
CA LEU A 173 -11.24 18.02 7.27
C LEU A 173 -11.75 16.81 8.08
N LEU A 174 -10.88 16.14 8.84
CA LEU A 174 -11.20 14.97 9.62
C LEU A 174 -11.24 15.30 11.11
N SER A 175 -12.28 14.84 11.78
CA SER A 175 -12.33 14.88 13.24
C SER A 175 -11.33 13.89 13.85
N VAL A 176 -10.91 14.15 15.07
CA VAL A 176 -10.17 13.18 15.89
C VAL A 176 -10.92 11.83 15.89
N ASN A 177 -10.20 10.73 15.92
CA ASN A 177 -10.72 9.36 15.82
C ASN A 177 -11.33 8.96 14.47
N THR A 178 -11.24 9.78 13.42
CA THR A 178 -11.60 9.35 12.07
C THR A 178 -10.39 8.73 11.39
N SER A 179 -10.46 7.42 11.12
CA SER A 179 -9.40 6.70 10.41
C SER A 179 -9.61 6.76 8.90
N ILE A 180 -8.53 6.96 8.13
CA ILE A 180 -8.50 6.69 6.70
C ILE A 180 -8.12 5.21 6.54
N PHE A 181 -8.97 4.41 5.93
CA PHE A 181 -8.75 2.96 5.80
C PHE A 181 -8.10 2.56 4.49
N SER A 182 -8.34 3.32 3.43
CA SER A 182 -7.88 2.95 2.10
C SER A 182 -7.81 4.16 1.18
N ILE A 183 -6.94 4.09 0.18
CA ILE A 183 -6.82 5.10 -0.87
C ILE A 183 -6.66 4.41 -2.22
N ALA A 184 -7.25 4.98 -3.26
CA ALA A 184 -7.07 4.56 -4.65
C ALA A 184 -6.91 5.79 -5.57
N PHE A 185 -6.32 5.55 -6.75
CA PHE A 185 -6.21 6.53 -7.81
C PHE A 185 -6.73 5.95 -9.13
N GLY A 186 -7.57 6.67 -9.81
CA GLY A 186 -8.09 6.29 -11.11
C GLY A 186 -8.81 7.46 -11.78
N ASN A 187 -8.83 7.48 -13.10
CA ASN A 187 -9.45 8.54 -13.89
C ASN A 187 -9.02 9.96 -13.47
N GLY A 188 -7.72 10.13 -13.14
CA GLY A 188 -7.16 11.42 -12.72
C GLY A 188 -7.62 11.90 -11.33
N ARG A 189 -8.15 11.00 -10.49
CA ARG A 189 -8.69 11.36 -9.17
C ARG A 189 -8.21 10.41 -8.09
N PHE A 190 -7.80 10.96 -6.97
CA PHE A 190 -7.58 10.23 -5.73
C PHE A 190 -8.88 10.13 -4.96
N VAL A 191 -9.14 8.99 -4.36
CA VAL A 191 -10.26 8.74 -3.45
C VAL A 191 -9.74 8.01 -2.23
N ALA A 192 -9.99 8.56 -1.04
CA ALA A 192 -9.67 7.88 0.22
C ALA A 192 -10.97 7.66 1.03
N LEU A 193 -11.11 6.49 1.63
CA LEU A 193 -12.27 6.13 2.45
C LEU A 193 -11.96 6.31 3.92
N THR A 194 -12.92 6.87 4.65
CA THR A 194 -12.84 7.10 6.08
C THR A 194 -13.79 6.19 6.87
N GLY A 195 -13.46 5.94 8.14
CA GLY A 195 -14.21 5.04 9.02
C GLY A 195 -15.60 5.54 9.41
N ASP A 196 -15.87 6.82 9.23
CA ASP A 196 -17.15 7.45 9.51
C ASP A 196 -18.05 7.57 8.27
N GLN A 197 -17.83 6.70 7.27
CA GLN A 197 -18.61 6.62 6.03
C GLN A 197 -18.55 7.90 5.18
N ARG A 198 -17.40 8.53 5.14
CA ARG A 198 -17.09 9.64 4.25
C ARG A 198 -15.96 9.26 3.29
N SER A 199 -15.75 10.07 2.28
CA SER A 199 -14.60 9.96 1.38
C SER A 199 -13.91 11.31 1.25
N LEU A 200 -12.59 11.25 1.15
CA LEU A 200 -11.76 12.37 0.70
C LEU A 200 -11.49 12.19 -0.78
N THR A 201 -11.62 13.26 -1.55
CA THR A 201 -11.30 13.23 -2.98
C THR A 201 -10.37 14.38 -3.35
N SER A 202 -9.47 14.14 -4.30
CA SER A 202 -8.53 15.13 -4.82
C SER A 202 -8.19 14.83 -6.27
N THR A 203 -7.94 15.83 -7.08
CA THR A 203 -7.42 15.68 -8.45
C THR A 203 -5.91 15.87 -8.52
N ASP A 204 -5.31 16.55 -7.55
CA ASP A 204 -3.89 16.88 -7.51
C ASP A 204 -3.11 16.21 -6.36
N GLY A 205 -3.81 15.53 -5.43
CA GLY A 205 -3.22 14.97 -4.22
C GLY A 205 -2.88 16.02 -3.14
N ILE A 206 -3.13 17.30 -3.39
CA ILE A 206 -2.74 18.43 -2.54
C ILE A 206 -3.97 19.03 -1.86
N ALA A 207 -4.97 19.44 -2.65
CA ALA A 207 -6.23 19.94 -2.17
C ALA A 207 -7.24 18.79 -2.07
N TRP A 208 -7.86 18.62 -0.91
CA TRP A 208 -8.79 17.53 -0.65
C TRP A 208 -10.17 18.06 -0.27
N SER A 209 -11.20 17.39 -0.73
CA SER A 209 -12.60 17.66 -0.39
C SER A 209 -13.20 16.46 0.33
N LEU A 210 -13.93 16.73 1.41
CA LEU A 210 -14.62 15.72 2.19
C LEU A 210 -16.07 15.57 1.69
N ASN A 211 -16.46 14.35 1.36
CA ASN A 211 -17.78 14.03 0.84
C ASN A 211 -18.45 12.96 1.71
N LYS A 212 -19.76 13.09 1.88
CA LYS A 212 -20.56 12.05 2.53
C LYS A 212 -20.84 10.93 1.52
N LEU A 213 -20.64 9.68 1.93
CA LEU A 213 -21.05 8.54 1.12
C LEU A 213 -22.56 8.32 1.25
N PRO A 214 -23.23 7.77 0.20
CA PRO A 214 -24.62 7.34 0.32
C PRO A 214 -24.78 6.35 1.47
N SER A 215 -25.92 6.38 2.14
CA SER A 215 -26.25 5.50 3.27
C SER A 215 -26.55 4.05 2.82
N THR A 216 -25.57 3.34 2.35
CA THR A 216 -25.61 1.91 1.97
C THR A 216 -24.36 1.22 2.50
N PRO A 217 -24.29 -0.14 2.54
CA PRO A 217 -23.42 -0.83 3.48
C PRO A 217 -21.98 -0.28 3.52
N ALA A 218 -21.40 -0.28 4.70
CA ALA A 218 -20.10 0.30 4.96
C ALA A 218 -19.04 -0.16 3.94
N VAL A 219 -18.50 0.79 3.17
CA VAL A 219 -17.36 0.54 2.27
C VAL A 219 -16.11 0.71 3.09
N THR A 220 -15.33 -0.34 3.25
CA THR A 220 -14.13 -0.34 4.10
C THR A 220 -12.82 -0.34 3.33
N ARG A 221 -12.85 -0.61 2.03
CA ARG A 221 -11.65 -0.64 1.19
C ARG A 221 -11.95 -0.35 -0.27
N ILE A 222 -11.06 0.40 -0.91
CA ILE A 222 -10.98 0.61 -2.36
C ILE A 222 -9.53 0.32 -2.82
N ARG A 223 -9.39 -0.18 -4.02
CA ARG A 223 -8.10 -0.39 -4.69
C ARG A 223 -8.19 -0.05 -6.17
#